data_c3bb4969d44cfa577659c37c32e1b717
#
_entry.id   c3bb4969d44cfa577659c37c32e1b717
#
_cell.length_a   1.000
_cell.length_b   1.000
_cell.length_c   1.000
_cell.angle_alpha   90.00
_cell.angle_beta   90.00
_cell.angle_gamma   90.00
#
_symmetry.space_group_name_H-M   'P 1'
#
loop_
_entity.id
_entity.type
_entity.pdbx_description
1 polymer ?
#
loop_
_entity_poly.entity_id
_entity_poly.type
_entity_poly.pdbx_seq_one_letter_code
_entity_poly.pdbx_strand_id
1 'polypeptide(L)'
;GDDFLAYLIINTYRSDNVILVSSDKDFNQLLNKNVRILNPRKDEVIRVGNCKELFGYHSHETVQYLAMVGDTSDDIPGFKGIGPVTARKILDEYKSIYKYLEAKPNKEYQEAWERNRKLIDLFWFVGNVPLDKIPLKRKKTFNYDKFRKLCIEYSLASFLTKEFIKPFKEL
;
A
#
# COMPACT_ATOMS: atom_id res chain seq x y z
N GLY A 1 -8.27 4.01 -6.05
CA GLY A 1 -7.43 4.65 -5.06
C GLY A 1 -5.98 4.23 -5.16
N ASP A 2 -5.67 3.06 -4.68
CA ASP A 2 -4.30 2.62 -4.36
C ASP A 2 -3.42 2.50 -5.60
N ASP A 3 -3.95 1.94 -6.67
CA ASP A 3 -3.29 1.85 -7.97
C ASP A 3 -2.89 3.22 -8.52
N PHE A 4 -3.72 4.24 -8.32
CA PHE A 4 -3.41 5.58 -8.77
C PHE A 4 -2.31 6.23 -7.92
N LEU A 5 -2.31 6.00 -6.61
CA LEU A 5 -1.22 6.43 -5.74
C LEU A 5 0.09 5.72 -6.11
N ALA A 6 0.03 4.41 -6.39
CA ALA A 6 1.17 3.66 -6.89
C ALA A 6 1.68 4.21 -8.22
N TYR A 7 0.78 4.50 -9.18
CA TYR A 7 1.14 5.12 -10.45
C TYR A 7 1.86 6.46 -10.25
N LEU A 8 1.37 7.33 -9.38
CA LEU A 8 2.00 8.62 -9.09
C LEU A 8 3.41 8.46 -8.52
N ILE A 9 3.58 7.53 -7.59
CA ILE A 9 4.88 7.27 -6.95
C ILE A 9 5.88 6.71 -7.98
N ILE A 10 5.42 5.75 -8.80
CA ILE A 10 6.31 5.03 -9.74
C ILE A 10 6.67 5.90 -10.95
N ASN A 11 5.72 6.66 -11.49
CA ASN A 11 5.90 7.37 -12.76
C ASN A 11 6.09 8.88 -12.62
N THR A 12 5.35 9.53 -11.70
CA THR A 12 5.35 11.00 -11.60
C THR A 12 6.36 11.52 -10.58
N TYR A 13 6.44 10.86 -9.41
CA TYR A 13 7.26 11.30 -8.27
C TYR A 13 8.43 10.37 -7.98
N ARG A 14 8.91 9.65 -9.00
CA ARG A 14 9.95 8.62 -8.87
C ARG A 14 11.25 9.12 -8.22
N SER A 15 11.61 10.38 -8.44
CA SER A 15 12.83 10.99 -7.91
C SER A 15 12.60 11.84 -6.66
N ASP A 16 11.34 12.03 -6.27
CA ASP A 16 10.98 12.87 -5.13
C ASP A 16 11.05 12.09 -3.81
N ASN A 17 11.21 12.83 -2.71
CA ASN A 17 10.99 12.26 -1.38
C ASN A 17 9.50 12.21 -1.09
N VAL A 18 8.93 11.02 -1.10
CA VAL A 18 7.49 10.79 -0.93
C VAL A 18 7.19 10.29 0.47
N ILE A 19 6.21 10.90 1.10
CA ILE A 19 5.58 10.38 2.33
C ILE A 19 4.14 9.99 1.97
N LEU A 20 3.87 8.69 1.91
CA LEU A 20 2.53 8.16 1.73
C LEU A 20 1.85 8.00 3.09
N VAL A 21 0.70 8.63 3.29
CA VAL A 21 -0.06 8.50 4.53
C VAL A 21 -1.11 7.42 4.35
N SER A 22 -0.86 6.23 4.92
CA SER A 22 -1.75 5.09 4.83
C SER A 22 -1.50 4.07 5.94
N SER A 23 -2.53 3.31 6.32
CA SER A 23 -2.42 2.12 7.18
C SER A 23 -2.48 0.81 6.40
N ASP A 24 -2.58 0.89 5.09
CA ASP A 24 -2.66 -0.26 4.21
C ASP A 24 -1.29 -0.91 3.99
N LYS A 25 -1.23 -2.22 4.17
CA LYS A 25 -0.01 -3.03 4.07
C LYS A 25 0.48 -3.20 2.63
N ASP A 26 -0.43 -3.13 1.67
CA ASP A 26 -0.09 -3.31 0.26
C ASP A 26 0.91 -2.26 -0.23
N PHE A 27 0.85 -1.06 0.33
CA PHE A 27 1.81 0.00 0.03
C PHE A 27 3.24 -0.29 0.48
N ASN A 28 3.48 -1.28 1.34
CA ASN A 28 4.85 -1.66 1.74
C ASN A 28 5.71 -2.07 0.53
N GLN A 29 5.09 -2.56 -0.56
CA GLN A 29 5.77 -2.87 -1.81
C GLN A 29 6.39 -1.65 -2.51
N LEU A 30 5.90 -0.43 -2.22
CA LEU A 30 6.39 0.81 -2.81
C LEU A 30 7.58 1.43 -2.06
N LEU A 31 7.89 0.91 -0.85
CA LEU A 31 8.99 1.41 -0.03
C LEU A 31 10.33 1.32 -0.77
N ASN A 32 11.06 2.42 -0.80
CA ASN A 32 12.42 2.50 -1.32
C ASN A 32 13.18 3.63 -0.60
N LYS A 33 14.37 4.00 -1.07
CA LYS A 33 15.18 5.06 -0.44
C LYS A 33 14.47 6.42 -0.36
N ASN A 34 13.55 6.69 -1.28
CA ASN A 34 12.83 7.97 -1.38
C ASN A 34 11.38 7.88 -0.86
N VAL A 35 10.81 6.69 -0.74
CA VAL A 35 9.41 6.47 -0.35
C VAL A 35 9.33 5.92 1.07
N ARG A 36 8.55 6.58 1.90
CA ARG A 36 8.19 6.16 3.28
C ARG A 36 6.68 6.17 3.42
N ILE A 37 6.18 5.38 4.37
CA ILE A 37 4.77 5.37 4.73
C ILE A 37 4.63 5.89 6.16
N LEU A 38 3.75 6.86 6.36
CA LEU A 38 3.27 7.26 7.68
C LEU A 38 1.97 6.52 7.97
N ASN A 39 1.99 5.62 8.94
CA ASN A 39 0.78 4.97 9.42
C ASN A 39 0.08 5.90 10.44
N PRO A 40 -1.05 6.54 10.08
CA PRO A 40 -1.69 7.52 10.94
C PRO A 40 -2.41 6.90 12.15
N ARG A 41 -2.68 5.57 12.12
CA ARG A 41 -3.32 4.87 13.25
C ARG A 41 -2.34 4.54 14.37
N LYS A 42 -1.06 4.34 14.01
CA LYS A 42 0.00 3.98 14.97
C LYS A 42 0.99 5.12 15.22
N ASP A 43 0.86 6.22 14.49
CA ASP A 43 1.83 7.32 14.45
C ASP A 43 3.26 6.81 14.17
N GLU A 44 3.37 5.89 13.22
CA GLU A 44 4.60 5.15 12.93
C GLU A 44 5.05 5.39 11.49
N VAL A 45 6.36 5.66 11.31
CA VAL A 45 6.95 5.81 9.97
C VAL A 45 7.61 4.52 9.53
N ILE A 46 7.07 3.93 8.47
CA ILE A 46 7.56 2.71 7.86
C ILE A 46 8.55 3.06 6.74
N ARG A 47 9.70 2.40 6.75
CA ARG A 47 10.80 2.52 5.78
C ARG A 47 11.28 1.15 5.35
N VAL A 48 12.07 1.09 4.28
CA VAL A 48 12.72 -0.17 3.86
C VAL A 48 13.47 -0.84 5.03
N GLY A 49 14.18 -0.03 5.85
CA GLY A 49 15.03 -0.55 6.93
C GLY A 49 14.28 -1.19 8.09
N ASN A 50 13.05 -0.73 8.41
CA ASN A 50 12.27 -1.28 9.51
C ASN A 50 11.08 -2.14 9.08
N CYS A 51 10.84 -2.30 7.78
CA CYS A 51 9.71 -3.06 7.26
C CYS A 51 9.69 -4.51 7.77
N LYS A 52 10.85 -5.18 7.75
CA LYS A 52 10.96 -6.57 8.24
C LYS A 52 10.68 -6.69 9.74
N GLU A 53 11.14 -5.75 10.54
CA GLU A 53 10.88 -5.72 11.99
C GLU A 53 9.39 -5.56 12.28
N LEU A 54 8.71 -4.64 11.57
CA LEU A 54 7.32 -4.30 11.79
C LEU A 54 6.33 -5.34 11.25
N PHE A 55 6.65 -5.99 10.12
CA PHE A 55 5.71 -6.86 9.40
C PHE A 55 6.18 -8.30 9.23
N GLY A 56 7.43 -8.61 9.58
CA GLY A 56 8.00 -9.94 9.42
C GLY A 56 8.50 -10.26 8.00
N TYR A 57 8.45 -9.31 7.07
CA TYR A 57 8.93 -9.48 5.69
C TYR A 57 9.60 -8.19 5.17
N HIS A 58 10.49 -8.31 4.19
CA HIS A 58 11.07 -7.15 3.51
C HIS A 58 10.08 -6.51 2.53
N SER A 59 10.24 -5.23 2.24
CA SER A 59 9.35 -4.49 1.32
C SER A 59 9.22 -5.16 -0.06
N HIS A 60 10.30 -5.71 -0.61
CA HIS A 60 10.28 -6.43 -1.89
C HIS A 60 9.61 -7.81 -1.82
N GLU A 61 9.32 -8.32 -0.63
CA GLU A 61 8.62 -9.58 -0.40
C GLU A 61 7.12 -9.38 -0.16
N THR A 62 6.64 -8.13 -0.05
CA THR A 62 5.25 -7.79 0.33
C THR A 62 4.23 -8.59 -0.46
N VAL A 63 4.28 -8.53 -1.78
CA VAL A 63 3.31 -9.22 -2.65
C VAL A 63 3.33 -10.73 -2.42
N GLN A 64 4.51 -11.32 -2.35
CA GLN A 64 4.67 -12.77 -2.16
C GLN A 64 4.17 -13.22 -0.78
N TYR A 65 4.51 -12.46 0.24
CA TYR A 65 4.10 -12.76 1.61
C TYR A 65 2.58 -12.66 1.77
N LEU A 66 1.99 -11.55 1.35
CA LEU A 66 0.54 -11.32 1.45
C LEU A 66 -0.25 -12.30 0.57
N ALA A 67 0.25 -12.64 -0.61
CA ALA A 67 -0.40 -13.64 -1.46
C ALA A 67 -0.44 -15.03 -0.82
N MET A 68 0.59 -15.42 -0.05
CA MET A 68 0.61 -16.69 0.68
C MET A 68 -0.23 -16.69 1.94
N VAL A 69 -0.15 -15.61 2.73
CA VAL A 69 -0.86 -15.50 4.02
C VAL A 69 -2.33 -15.12 3.83
N GLY A 70 -2.63 -14.38 2.77
CA GLY A 70 -3.91 -13.73 2.54
C GLY A 70 -4.03 -12.38 3.22
N ASP A 71 -5.08 -11.66 2.89
CA ASP A 71 -5.50 -10.44 3.57
C ASP A 71 -7.00 -10.47 3.86
N THR A 72 -7.35 -10.56 5.14
CA THR A 72 -8.75 -10.64 5.57
C THR A 72 -9.48 -9.30 5.44
N SER A 73 -8.74 -8.16 5.36
CA SER A 73 -9.37 -6.86 5.14
C SER A 73 -9.91 -6.71 3.73
N ASP A 74 -9.31 -7.41 2.77
CA ASP A 74 -9.65 -7.35 1.36
C ASP A 74 -10.29 -8.66 0.84
N ASP A 75 -10.68 -9.56 1.74
CA ASP A 75 -11.25 -10.88 1.42
C ASP A 75 -10.33 -11.72 0.50
N ILE A 76 -9.01 -11.55 0.62
CA ILE A 76 -8.04 -12.32 -0.14
C ILE A 76 -7.67 -13.58 0.64
N PRO A 77 -8.07 -14.77 0.21
CA PRO A 77 -7.68 -16.01 0.86
C PRO A 77 -6.22 -16.34 0.56
N GLY A 78 -5.46 -16.67 1.61
CA GLY A 78 -4.08 -17.18 1.47
C GLY A 78 -4.03 -18.61 0.92
N PHE A 79 -2.83 -19.17 0.90
CA PHE A 79 -2.63 -20.58 0.57
C PHE A 79 -3.10 -21.44 1.73
N LYS A 80 -3.85 -22.48 1.44
CA LYS A 80 -4.38 -23.38 2.44
C LYS A 80 -3.28 -23.97 3.32
N GLY A 81 -3.34 -23.72 4.63
CA GLY A 81 -2.36 -24.22 5.60
C GLY A 81 -1.06 -23.42 5.66
N ILE A 82 -0.92 -22.31 4.93
CA ILE A 82 0.23 -21.41 5.00
C ILE A 82 -0.14 -20.14 5.78
N GLY A 83 0.29 -20.09 7.03
CA GLY A 83 0.22 -18.89 7.86
C GLY A 83 1.53 -18.09 7.86
N PRO A 84 1.59 -17.00 8.64
CA PRO A 84 2.73 -16.07 8.68
C PRO A 84 4.09 -16.75 8.90
N VAL A 85 4.17 -17.69 9.82
CA VAL A 85 5.43 -18.39 10.14
C VAL A 85 5.91 -19.25 8.97
N THR A 86 4.99 -19.98 8.33
CA THR A 86 5.31 -20.84 7.20
C THR A 86 5.69 -20.03 5.97
N ALA A 87 4.95 -18.95 5.69
CA ALA A 87 5.27 -18.04 4.59
C ALA A 87 6.66 -17.43 4.75
N ARG A 88 7.02 -17.02 5.99
CA ARG A 88 8.36 -16.49 6.27
C ARG A 88 9.45 -17.53 6.00
N LYS A 89 9.27 -18.78 6.48
CA LYS A 89 10.21 -19.86 6.22
C LYS A 89 10.38 -20.15 4.73
N ILE A 90 9.30 -20.13 3.97
CA ILE A 90 9.33 -20.32 2.51
C ILE A 90 10.20 -19.23 1.85
N LEU A 91 9.97 -17.96 2.20
CA LEU A 91 10.74 -16.85 1.63
C LEU A 91 12.21 -16.87 2.07
N ASP A 92 12.50 -17.26 3.32
CA ASP A 92 13.88 -17.38 3.80
C ASP A 92 14.64 -18.52 3.12
N GLU A 93 13.98 -19.66 2.86
CA GLU A 93 14.58 -20.85 2.24
C GLU A 93 14.69 -20.72 0.72
N TYR A 94 13.58 -20.43 0.05
CA TYR A 94 13.50 -20.45 -1.42
C TYR A 94 13.76 -19.07 -2.07
N LYS A 95 13.77 -17.98 -1.30
CA LYS A 95 13.96 -16.57 -1.76
C LYS A 95 12.84 -16.04 -2.66
N SER A 96 11.98 -16.91 -3.19
CA SER A 96 10.79 -16.51 -3.94
C SER A 96 9.74 -17.61 -3.97
N ILE A 97 8.47 -17.20 -4.14
CA ILE A 97 7.35 -18.13 -4.32
C ILE A 97 7.51 -18.97 -5.59
N TYR A 98 8.10 -18.42 -6.66
CA TYR A 98 8.34 -19.16 -7.90
C TYR A 98 9.25 -20.34 -7.69
N LYS A 99 10.38 -20.15 -7.01
CA LYS A 99 11.33 -21.24 -6.69
C LYS A 99 10.71 -22.27 -5.74
N TYR A 100 9.86 -21.83 -4.81
CA TYR A 100 9.11 -22.73 -3.96
C TYR A 100 8.15 -23.61 -4.76
N LEU A 101 7.35 -23.01 -5.65
CA LEU A 101 6.40 -23.75 -6.48
C LEU A 101 7.08 -24.65 -7.53
N GLU A 102 8.26 -24.28 -7.99
CA GLU A 102 9.11 -25.11 -8.86
C GLU A 102 9.62 -26.34 -8.10
N ALA A 103 10.14 -26.15 -6.88
CA ALA A 103 10.66 -27.22 -6.05
C ALA A 103 9.57 -28.13 -5.44
N LYS A 104 8.40 -27.57 -5.17
CA LYS A 104 7.24 -28.25 -4.59
C LYS A 104 5.97 -27.91 -5.39
N PRO A 105 5.78 -28.52 -6.57
CA PRO A 105 4.64 -28.25 -7.41
C PRO A 105 3.31 -28.54 -6.69
N ASN A 106 2.44 -27.53 -6.64
CA ASN A 106 1.11 -27.64 -6.07
C ASN A 106 0.16 -26.76 -6.89
N LYS A 107 -0.80 -27.41 -7.59
CA LYS A 107 -1.72 -26.73 -8.48
C LYS A 107 -2.61 -25.70 -7.75
N GLU A 108 -3.11 -26.05 -6.56
CA GLU A 108 -3.94 -25.17 -5.75
C GLU A 108 -3.16 -23.88 -5.37
N TYR A 109 -1.88 -24.01 -5.00
CA TYR A 109 -1.03 -22.88 -4.68
C TYR A 109 -0.67 -22.03 -5.91
N GLN A 110 -0.47 -22.66 -7.07
CA GLN A 110 -0.23 -21.94 -8.32
C GLN A 110 -1.44 -21.10 -8.72
N GLU A 111 -2.65 -21.67 -8.65
CA GLU A 111 -3.90 -20.94 -8.94
C GLU A 111 -4.14 -19.82 -7.93
N ALA A 112 -3.90 -20.08 -6.64
CA ALA A 112 -4.00 -19.07 -5.59
C ALA A 112 -2.99 -17.93 -5.78
N TRP A 113 -1.73 -18.24 -6.16
CA TRP A 113 -0.70 -17.26 -6.47
C TRP A 113 -1.12 -16.34 -7.62
N GLU A 114 -1.55 -16.91 -8.75
CA GLU A 114 -1.94 -16.14 -9.93
C GLU A 114 -3.16 -15.24 -9.67
N ARG A 115 -4.09 -15.70 -8.84
CA ARG A 115 -5.24 -14.89 -8.42
C ARG A 115 -4.82 -13.78 -7.48
N ASN A 116 -4.15 -14.12 -6.36
CA ASN A 116 -3.82 -13.17 -5.29
C ASN A 116 -2.84 -12.11 -5.75
N ARG A 117 -1.83 -12.48 -6.56
CA ARG A 117 -0.90 -11.53 -7.15
C ARG A 117 -1.59 -10.41 -7.92
N LYS A 118 -2.61 -10.74 -8.73
CA LYS A 118 -3.35 -9.74 -9.51
C LYS A 118 -4.15 -8.77 -8.65
N LEU A 119 -4.49 -9.16 -7.43
CA LEU A 119 -5.24 -8.32 -6.49
C LEU A 119 -4.31 -7.43 -5.66
N ILE A 120 -3.09 -7.90 -5.35
CA ILE A 120 -2.17 -7.27 -4.41
C ILE A 120 -1.07 -6.46 -5.13
N ASP A 121 -0.61 -6.91 -6.31
CA ASP A 121 0.58 -6.36 -6.98
C ASP A 121 0.27 -5.03 -7.71
N LEU A 122 0.57 -3.92 -7.05
CA LEU A 122 0.38 -2.57 -7.59
C LEU A 122 1.27 -2.29 -8.80
N PHE A 123 2.45 -2.91 -8.90
CA PHE A 123 3.33 -2.75 -10.08
C PHE A 123 2.74 -3.44 -11.31
N TRP A 124 2.12 -4.61 -11.13
CA TRP A 124 1.42 -5.29 -12.21
C TRP A 124 0.28 -4.42 -12.74
N PHE A 125 -0.51 -3.85 -11.84
CA PHE A 125 -1.64 -3.00 -12.20
C PHE A 125 -1.18 -1.75 -12.96
N VAL A 126 -0.20 -1.02 -12.42
CA VAL A 126 0.34 0.20 -13.04
C VAL A 126 0.90 -0.07 -14.44
N GLY A 127 1.52 -1.24 -14.66
CA GLY A 127 2.04 -1.65 -15.96
C GLY A 127 0.98 -2.04 -16.99
N ASN A 128 -0.24 -2.37 -16.56
CA ASN A 128 -1.29 -2.92 -17.42
C ASN A 128 -2.51 -1.99 -17.62
N VAL A 129 -2.60 -0.88 -16.88
CA VAL A 129 -3.73 0.06 -16.95
C VAL A 129 -3.24 1.44 -17.37
N PRO A 130 -3.87 2.09 -18.38
CA PRO A 130 -3.45 3.41 -18.88
C PRO A 130 -3.89 4.53 -17.92
N LEU A 131 -3.19 4.69 -16.80
CA LEU A 131 -3.45 5.72 -15.79
C LEU A 131 -2.91 7.11 -16.19
N ASP A 132 -2.07 7.20 -17.19
CA ASP A 132 -1.50 8.43 -17.77
C ASP A 132 -2.56 9.42 -18.28
N LYS A 133 -3.73 8.90 -18.63
CA LYS A 133 -4.87 9.71 -19.11
C LYS A 133 -5.66 10.40 -17.99
N ILE A 134 -5.37 10.13 -16.72
CA ILE A 134 -6.06 10.75 -15.59
C ILE A 134 -5.43 12.14 -15.31
N PRO A 135 -6.14 13.25 -15.51
CA PRO A 135 -5.58 14.57 -15.30
C PRO A 135 -5.38 14.87 -13.82
N LEU A 136 -4.13 15.18 -13.44
CA LEU A 136 -3.80 15.69 -12.12
C LEU A 136 -4.17 17.18 -12.02
N LYS A 137 -5.24 17.49 -11.32
CA LYS A 137 -5.60 18.86 -10.98
C LYS A 137 -5.02 19.22 -9.61
N ARG A 138 -3.91 19.96 -9.58
CA ARG A 138 -3.42 20.57 -8.33
C ARG A 138 -4.22 21.85 -8.04
N LYS A 139 -4.97 21.88 -6.94
CA LYS A 139 -5.41 23.13 -6.34
C LYS A 139 -4.29 23.69 -5.46
N LYS A 140 -3.87 24.90 -5.76
CA LYS A 140 -2.78 25.57 -5.04
C LYS A 140 -3.23 26.27 -3.75
N THR A 141 -4.55 26.45 -3.53
CA THR A 141 -5.07 27.19 -2.39
C THR A 141 -6.23 26.47 -1.73
N PHE A 142 -6.18 26.40 -0.41
CA PHE A 142 -7.28 25.91 0.41
C PHE A 142 -8.40 26.94 0.45
N ASN A 143 -9.62 26.54 0.07
CA ASN A 143 -10.80 27.40 0.16
C ASN A 143 -11.58 27.08 1.43
N TYR A 144 -11.33 27.85 2.48
CA TYR A 144 -11.94 27.66 3.81
C TYR A 144 -13.47 27.76 3.78
N ASP A 145 -14.03 28.72 3.04
CA ASP A 145 -15.49 28.89 3.01
C ASP A 145 -16.20 27.71 2.36
N LYS A 146 -15.62 27.18 1.30
CA LYS A 146 -16.15 25.98 0.65
C LYS A 146 -16.02 24.76 1.57
N PHE A 147 -14.89 24.60 2.24
CA PHE A 147 -14.67 23.53 3.22
C PHE A 147 -15.65 23.62 4.38
N ARG A 148 -15.84 24.84 4.94
CA ARG A 148 -16.79 25.08 6.03
C ARG A 148 -18.23 24.74 5.63
N LYS A 149 -18.66 25.13 4.42
CA LYS A 149 -19.99 24.78 3.89
C LYS A 149 -20.19 23.27 3.83
N LEU A 150 -19.21 22.53 3.30
CA LEU A 150 -19.27 21.05 3.26
C LEU A 150 -19.33 20.46 4.66
N CYS A 151 -18.52 20.93 5.60
CA CYS A 151 -18.56 20.43 6.97
C CYS A 151 -19.91 20.65 7.67
N ILE A 152 -20.57 21.78 7.40
CA ILE A 152 -21.91 22.05 7.93
C ILE A 152 -22.93 21.13 7.26
N GLU A 153 -22.90 21.03 5.93
CA GLU A 153 -23.82 20.20 5.12
C GLU A 153 -23.79 18.73 5.56
N TYR A 154 -22.57 18.20 5.82
CA TYR A 154 -22.39 16.78 6.21
C TYR A 154 -22.23 16.56 7.72
N SER A 155 -22.55 17.56 8.55
CA SER A 155 -22.48 17.47 10.03
C SER A 155 -21.10 17.08 10.59
N LEU A 156 -20.02 17.51 9.93
CA LEU A 156 -18.62 17.21 10.26
C LEU A 156 -18.02 18.27 11.23
N ALA A 157 -18.68 18.51 12.38
CA ALA A 157 -18.34 19.59 13.30
C ALA A 157 -16.91 19.51 13.84
N SER A 158 -16.36 18.30 14.03
CA SER A 158 -14.99 18.08 14.51
C SER A 158 -13.91 18.68 13.59
N PHE A 159 -14.18 18.80 12.30
CA PHE A 159 -13.25 19.39 11.34
C PHE A 159 -13.29 20.92 11.34
N LEU A 160 -14.22 21.55 12.07
CA LEU A 160 -14.33 23.01 12.18
C LEU A 160 -13.62 23.56 13.40
N THR A 161 -12.93 22.73 14.18
CA THR A 161 -12.16 23.18 15.34
C THR A 161 -10.94 23.99 14.92
N LYS A 162 -10.50 24.92 15.77
CA LYS A 162 -9.32 25.75 15.49
C LYS A 162 -8.06 24.90 15.29
N GLU A 163 -7.91 23.85 16.09
CA GLU A 163 -6.80 22.93 16.07
C GLU A 163 -6.70 22.19 14.74
N PHE A 164 -7.85 21.73 14.21
CA PHE A 164 -7.89 21.06 12.90
C PHE A 164 -7.57 21.99 11.75
N ILE A 165 -8.11 23.22 11.77
CA ILE A 165 -7.99 24.17 10.64
C ILE A 165 -6.65 24.86 10.58
N LYS A 166 -5.99 25.08 11.71
CA LYS A 166 -4.74 25.86 11.79
C LYS A 166 -3.67 25.42 10.78
N PRO A 167 -3.34 24.13 10.61
CA PRO A 167 -2.32 23.67 9.65
C PRO A 167 -2.65 24.01 8.20
N PHE A 168 -3.95 24.09 7.85
CA PHE A 168 -4.37 24.36 6.47
C PHE A 168 -4.42 25.86 6.10
N LYS A 169 -4.33 26.73 7.10
CA LYS A 169 -4.23 28.19 6.86
C LYS A 169 -2.79 28.64 6.63
N GLU A 170 -1.82 27.80 6.99
CA GLU A 170 -0.39 28.06 6.85
C GLU A 170 0.19 27.45 5.56
N LEU A 171 -0.65 26.78 4.74
CA LEU A 171 -0.35 26.23 3.41
C LEU A 171 -0.76 27.21 2.31
#